data_7ff4edd695384e5ee64147eb606394c4
#
_entry.id   7ff4edd695384e5ee64147eb606394c4
#
_cell.length_a   1.000
_cell.length_b   1.000
_cell.length_c   1.000
_cell.angle_alpha   90.00
_cell.angle_beta   90.00
_cell.angle_gamma   90.00
#
_symmetry.space_group_name_H-M   'P 1'
#
loop_
_entity.id
_entity.type
_entity.pdbx_description
1 polymer ?
#
loop_
_entity_poly.entity_id
_entity_poly.type
_entity_poly.pdbx_seq_one_letter_code
_entity_poly.pdbx_strand_id
1 'polypeptide(L)'
;MGLYLNPNADAFMQNRNKKIYVDKSQIIYELNDLIDSDDNFVCLSRPRRFGKSMAGNMISAYYSKGCDTREVFSLMKLGQEPCFDKYLNKFNVIKLDLNGWYQRAIQRNRKDLLLTDIHETLVDEFKVAFPALSFCSGETLDQCILKVYSETGEKFVIIIDEYDVLIRE
;
A
#
# COMPACT_ATOMS: atom_id res chain seq x y z
N MET A 1 -1.18 9.38 9.96
CA MET A 1 -1.76 8.32 9.12
C MET A 1 -2.62 8.96 8.05
N GLY A 2 -2.40 8.61 6.78
CA GLY A 2 -3.23 9.04 5.66
C GLY A 2 -4.22 7.95 5.25
N LEU A 3 -5.06 8.26 4.27
CA LEU A 3 -5.96 7.28 3.65
C LEU A 3 -5.20 6.38 2.67
N TYR A 4 -4.22 6.93 1.99
CA TYR A 4 -3.43 6.28 0.95
C TYR A 4 -1.98 6.10 1.36
N LEU A 5 -1.41 7.08 2.08
CA LEU A 5 -0.07 7.02 2.64
C LEU A 5 -0.12 6.52 4.10
N ASN A 6 0.56 5.42 4.35
CA ASN A 6 0.59 4.75 5.65
C ASN A 6 -0.83 4.48 6.20
N PRO A 7 -1.71 3.79 5.42
CA PRO A 7 -3.05 3.47 5.90
C PRO A 7 -2.99 2.57 7.13
N ASN A 8 -4.03 2.64 7.94
CA ASN A 8 -4.17 1.78 9.11
C ASN A 8 -4.53 0.32 8.72
N ALA A 9 -4.61 -0.56 9.72
CA ALA A 9 -4.89 -1.97 9.52
C ALA A 9 -6.39 -2.31 9.48
N ASP A 10 -7.32 -1.35 9.57
CA ASP A 10 -8.75 -1.61 9.74
C ASP A 10 -9.34 -2.49 8.64
N ALA A 11 -8.99 -2.22 7.38
CA ALA A 11 -9.48 -3.01 6.25
C ALA A 11 -8.99 -4.47 6.32
N PHE A 12 -7.77 -4.71 6.78
CA PHE A 12 -7.24 -6.04 7.02
C PHE A 12 -7.95 -6.72 8.20
N MET A 13 -8.14 -6.02 9.32
CA MET A 13 -8.82 -6.55 10.49
C MET A 13 -10.28 -6.93 10.17
N GLN A 14 -11.01 -6.10 9.43
CA GLN A 14 -12.35 -6.41 8.94
C GLN A 14 -12.36 -7.66 8.05
N ASN A 15 -11.36 -7.83 7.17
CA ASN A 15 -11.24 -9.02 6.33
C ASN A 15 -10.98 -10.28 7.17
N ARG A 16 -10.09 -10.19 8.16
CA ARG A 16 -9.72 -11.29 9.06
C ARG A 16 -10.89 -11.76 9.92
N ASN A 17 -11.75 -10.84 10.34
CA ASN A 17 -12.91 -11.13 11.19
C ASN A 17 -14.11 -11.73 10.42
N LYS A 18 -14.00 -11.96 9.11
CA LYS A 18 -15.06 -12.64 8.34
C LYS A 18 -15.22 -14.08 8.79
N LYS A 19 -16.47 -14.58 8.74
CA LYS A 19 -16.81 -15.97 9.10
C LYS A 19 -15.93 -17.01 8.39
N ILE A 20 -15.52 -16.73 7.15
CA ILE A 20 -14.57 -17.53 6.39
C ILE A 20 -13.40 -16.62 6.03
N TYR A 21 -12.27 -16.88 6.61
CA TYR A 21 -10.99 -16.24 6.31
C TYR A 21 -9.95 -17.29 5.99
N VAL A 22 -9.29 -17.15 4.85
CA VAL A 22 -8.18 -18.03 4.46
C VAL A 22 -6.88 -17.26 4.67
N ASP A 23 -6.06 -17.75 5.58
CA ASP A 23 -4.75 -17.19 5.85
C ASP A 23 -3.80 -17.44 4.68
N LYS A 24 -3.39 -16.35 4.04
CA LYS A 24 -2.42 -16.30 2.93
C LYS A 24 -1.16 -15.54 3.31
N SER A 25 -0.89 -15.36 4.60
CA SER A 25 0.20 -14.51 5.09
C SER A 25 1.60 -14.99 4.67
N GLN A 26 1.74 -16.25 4.30
CA GLN A 26 3.00 -16.79 3.76
C GLN A 26 3.47 -16.05 2.49
N ILE A 27 2.58 -15.40 1.74
CA ILE A 27 3.00 -14.56 0.60
C ILE A 27 3.94 -13.43 1.03
N ILE A 28 3.80 -12.94 2.25
CA ILE A 28 4.66 -11.89 2.80
C ILE A 28 6.09 -12.42 3.00
N TYR A 29 6.24 -13.69 3.35
CA TYR A 29 7.55 -14.32 3.46
C TYR A 29 8.29 -14.27 2.10
N GLU A 30 7.62 -14.68 1.03
CA GLU A 30 8.15 -14.59 -0.34
C GLU A 30 8.46 -13.13 -0.75
N LEU A 31 7.57 -12.19 -0.41
CA LEU A 31 7.78 -10.78 -0.70
C LEU A 31 8.98 -10.19 0.08
N ASN A 32 9.23 -10.66 1.29
CA ASN A 32 10.35 -10.19 2.09
C ASN A 32 11.71 -10.50 1.45
N ASP A 33 11.81 -11.59 0.71
CA ASP A 33 13.03 -11.94 -0.02
C ASP A 33 13.30 -11.02 -1.21
N LEU A 34 12.26 -10.35 -1.71
CA LEU A 34 12.33 -9.46 -2.87
C LEU A 34 12.57 -7.98 -2.50
N ILE A 35 12.37 -7.60 -1.23
CA ILE A 35 12.42 -6.19 -0.77
C ILE A 35 13.75 -5.50 -1.09
N ASP A 36 14.86 -6.20 -0.95
CA ASP A 36 16.20 -5.64 -1.16
C ASP A 36 16.86 -6.21 -2.43
N SER A 37 16.05 -6.74 -3.38
CA SER A 37 16.51 -7.29 -4.66
C SER A 37 16.10 -6.42 -5.84
N ASP A 38 16.67 -6.70 -7.01
CA ASP A 38 16.27 -6.06 -8.26
C ASP A 38 14.91 -6.55 -8.79
N ASP A 39 14.38 -7.68 -8.25
CA ASP A 39 13.08 -8.28 -8.58
C ASP A 39 11.93 -7.73 -7.74
N ASN A 40 11.98 -6.45 -7.35
CA ASN A 40 11.04 -5.81 -6.44
C ASN A 40 9.71 -5.37 -7.09
N PHE A 41 9.52 -5.62 -8.38
CA PHE A 41 8.25 -5.40 -9.09
C PHE A 41 7.44 -6.69 -9.14
N VAL A 42 6.41 -6.80 -8.30
CA VAL A 42 5.63 -8.02 -8.15
C VAL A 42 4.21 -7.84 -8.67
N CYS A 43 3.76 -8.73 -9.55
CA CYS A 43 2.39 -8.78 -10.03
C CYS A 43 1.64 -9.97 -9.45
N LEU A 44 0.59 -9.72 -8.66
CA LEU A 44 -0.31 -10.74 -8.14
C LEU A 44 -1.49 -10.95 -9.09
N SER A 45 -1.35 -11.92 -10.00
CA SER A 45 -2.43 -12.30 -10.92
C SER A 45 -3.30 -13.42 -10.30
N ARG A 46 -4.58 -13.15 -10.12
CA ARG A 46 -5.59 -14.13 -9.68
C ARG A 46 -6.93 -13.80 -10.32
N PRO A 47 -7.81 -14.79 -10.55
CA PRO A 47 -9.17 -14.54 -11.02
C PRO A 47 -9.92 -13.58 -10.08
N ARG A 48 -10.98 -12.96 -10.59
CA ARG A 48 -11.87 -12.13 -9.76
C ARG A 48 -12.43 -12.96 -8.60
N ARG A 49 -12.65 -12.32 -7.45
CA ARG A 49 -13.16 -12.92 -6.19
C ARG A 49 -12.21 -13.88 -5.47
N PHE A 50 -10.96 -14.02 -5.92
CA PHE A 50 -9.94 -14.84 -5.23
C PHE A 50 -9.15 -14.08 -4.16
N GLY A 51 -9.64 -12.93 -3.71
CA GLY A 51 -9.13 -12.21 -2.54
C GLY A 51 -7.88 -11.39 -2.80
N LYS A 52 -7.67 -10.83 -4.03
CA LYS A 52 -6.55 -9.91 -4.34
C LYS A 52 -6.53 -8.71 -3.40
N SER A 53 -7.65 -7.98 -3.31
CA SER A 53 -7.74 -6.80 -2.45
C SER A 53 -7.57 -7.13 -0.97
N MET A 54 -8.02 -8.34 -0.52
CA MET A 54 -7.75 -8.82 0.84
C MET A 54 -6.26 -9.06 1.06
N ALA A 55 -5.56 -9.63 0.09
CA ALA A 55 -4.10 -9.79 0.13
C ALA A 55 -3.41 -8.42 0.16
N GLY A 56 -3.82 -7.48 -0.69
CA GLY A 56 -3.31 -6.10 -0.66
C GLY A 56 -3.52 -5.40 0.68
N ASN A 57 -4.68 -5.59 1.33
CA ASN A 57 -4.93 -5.08 2.68
C ASN A 57 -4.00 -5.70 3.73
N MET A 58 -3.77 -7.00 3.65
CA MET A 58 -2.88 -7.74 4.55
C MET A 58 -1.41 -7.29 4.37
N ILE A 59 -0.94 -7.19 3.13
CA ILE A 59 0.42 -6.74 2.80
C ILE A 59 0.62 -5.29 3.28
N SER A 60 -0.36 -4.42 3.05
CA SER A 60 -0.35 -3.05 3.55
C SER A 60 -0.25 -3.00 5.08
N ALA A 61 -1.07 -3.78 5.80
CA ALA A 61 -1.06 -3.83 7.26
C ALA A 61 0.25 -4.38 7.83
N TYR A 62 0.93 -5.27 7.09
CA TYR A 62 2.22 -5.80 7.52
C TYR A 62 3.34 -4.77 7.37
N TYR A 63 3.46 -4.12 6.21
CA TYR A 63 4.59 -3.22 5.94
C TYR A 63 4.41 -1.82 6.53
N SER A 64 3.16 -1.32 6.63
CA SER A 64 2.88 0.08 6.99
C SER A 64 3.38 0.43 8.39
N LYS A 65 4.27 1.43 8.48
CA LYS A 65 4.71 2.01 9.76
C LYS A 65 3.59 2.73 10.51
N GLY A 66 2.45 2.98 9.85
CA GLY A 66 1.23 3.48 10.49
C GLY A 66 0.44 2.45 11.27
N CYS A 67 0.90 1.18 11.29
CA CYS A 67 0.22 0.07 11.95
C CYS A 67 1.03 -0.44 13.15
N ASP A 68 0.32 -1.11 14.06
CA ASP A 68 0.90 -2.01 15.07
C ASP A 68 0.15 -3.35 14.96
N THR A 69 0.75 -4.27 14.20
CA THR A 69 0.11 -5.54 13.84
C THR A 69 0.92 -6.77 14.24
N ARG A 70 1.94 -6.60 15.09
CA ARG A 70 2.84 -7.68 15.53
C ARG A 70 2.07 -8.85 16.14
N GLU A 71 1.16 -8.59 17.08
CA GLU A 71 0.36 -9.61 17.73
C GLU A 71 -0.47 -10.39 16.71
N VAL A 72 -1.10 -9.69 15.77
CA VAL A 72 -1.95 -10.30 14.76
C VAL A 72 -1.17 -11.24 13.85
N PHE A 73 -0.02 -10.79 13.33
CA PHE A 73 0.79 -11.61 12.41
C PHE A 73 1.52 -12.74 13.12
N SER A 74 1.86 -12.62 14.41
CA SER A 74 2.44 -13.70 15.19
C SER A 74 1.52 -14.93 15.33
N LEU A 75 0.19 -14.72 15.26
CA LEU A 75 -0.83 -15.76 15.31
C LEU A 75 -1.19 -16.34 13.94
N MET A 76 -0.61 -15.83 12.87
CA MET A 76 -0.84 -16.28 11.49
C MET A 76 0.26 -17.26 11.05
N LYS A 77 0.08 -17.86 9.87
CA LYS A 77 1.09 -18.76 9.29
C LYS A 77 2.46 -18.10 9.15
N LEU A 78 2.49 -16.82 8.78
CA LEU A 78 3.71 -16.02 8.70
C LEU A 78 4.47 -15.99 10.04
N GLY A 79 3.76 -15.94 11.17
CA GLY A 79 4.37 -15.91 12.49
C GLY A 79 5.18 -17.16 12.86
N GLN A 80 5.05 -18.25 12.09
CA GLN A 80 5.84 -19.47 12.24
C GLN A 80 7.17 -19.42 11.47
N GLU A 81 7.32 -18.43 10.57
CA GLU A 81 8.50 -18.27 9.75
C GLU A 81 9.63 -17.54 10.51
N PRO A 82 10.90 -17.92 10.27
CA PRO A 82 12.03 -17.21 10.86
C PRO A 82 11.99 -15.71 10.48
N CYS A 83 12.28 -14.86 11.45
CA CYS A 83 12.35 -13.41 11.21
C CYS A 83 11.07 -12.80 10.59
N PHE A 84 9.89 -13.38 10.92
CA PHE A 84 8.61 -12.90 10.39
C PHE A 84 8.38 -11.40 10.63
N ASP A 85 9.05 -10.81 11.58
CA ASP A 85 8.94 -9.40 11.95
C ASP A 85 10.08 -8.52 11.41
N LYS A 86 10.95 -9.06 10.54
CA LYS A 86 12.10 -8.33 9.97
C LYS A 86 11.69 -7.00 9.35
N TYR A 87 10.60 -6.99 8.60
CA TYR A 87 10.08 -5.81 7.90
C TYR A 87 8.71 -5.33 8.41
N LEU A 88 8.22 -5.94 9.49
CA LEU A 88 6.91 -5.63 10.06
C LEU A 88 6.84 -4.18 10.53
N ASN A 89 5.88 -3.44 9.98
CA ASN A 89 5.57 -2.04 10.29
C ASN A 89 6.78 -1.07 10.14
N LYS A 90 7.63 -1.31 9.13
CA LYS A 90 8.87 -0.55 8.95
C LYS A 90 8.92 0.35 7.71
N PHE A 91 7.95 0.23 6.81
CA PHE A 91 7.96 0.97 5.55
C PHE A 91 6.90 2.06 5.50
N ASN A 92 7.17 3.07 4.70
CA ASN A 92 6.09 3.90 4.19
C ASN A 92 5.32 3.11 3.14
N VAL A 93 4.00 3.01 3.27
CA VAL A 93 3.15 2.29 2.33
C VAL A 93 2.25 3.27 1.61
N ILE A 94 2.28 3.26 0.27
CA ILE A 94 1.28 3.91 -0.56
C ILE A 94 0.35 2.83 -1.09
N LYS A 95 -0.94 2.93 -0.79
CA LYS A 95 -1.94 1.97 -1.26
C LYS A 95 -3.04 2.65 -2.04
N LEU A 96 -3.19 2.27 -3.30
CA LEU A 96 -4.16 2.83 -4.25
C LEU A 96 -5.10 1.75 -4.75
N ASP A 97 -6.41 2.00 -4.67
CA ASP A 97 -7.46 1.30 -5.41
C ASP A 97 -7.84 2.16 -6.62
N LEU A 98 -7.29 1.83 -7.79
CA LEU A 98 -7.49 2.63 -9.01
C LEU A 98 -8.93 2.55 -9.51
N ASN A 99 -9.65 1.46 -9.28
CA ASN A 99 -11.06 1.39 -9.65
C ASN A 99 -11.91 2.38 -8.81
N GLY A 100 -11.66 2.46 -7.51
CA GLY A 100 -12.34 3.44 -6.65
C GLY A 100 -12.06 4.88 -7.08
N TRP A 101 -10.83 5.19 -7.45
CA TRP A 101 -10.47 6.51 -8.01
C TRP A 101 -11.16 6.80 -9.33
N TYR A 102 -11.15 5.84 -10.25
CA TYR A 102 -11.76 5.96 -11.57
C TYR A 102 -13.27 6.19 -11.48
N GLN A 103 -13.98 5.42 -10.65
CA GLN A 103 -15.42 5.58 -10.43
C GLN A 103 -15.76 6.98 -9.88
N ARG A 104 -14.99 7.51 -8.95
CA ARG A 104 -15.15 8.90 -8.45
C ARG A 104 -14.90 9.94 -9.54
N ALA A 105 -13.89 9.72 -10.39
CA ALA A 105 -13.59 10.62 -11.50
C ALA A 105 -14.72 10.66 -12.53
N ILE A 106 -15.34 9.51 -12.86
CA ILE A 106 -16.51 9.43 -13.71
C ILE A 106 -17.68 10.21 -13.11
N GLN A 107 -18.02 9.94 -11.84
CA GLN A 107 -19.14 10.60 -11.16
C GLN A 107 -18.99 12.13 -11.13
N ARG A 108 -17.77 12.62 -11.09
CA ARG A 108 -17.43 14.06 -11.09
C ARG A 108 -17.21 14.63 -12.48
N ASN A 109 -17.32 13.82 -13.54
CA ASN A 109 -16.99 14.19 -14.92
C ASN A 109 -15.55 14.76 -15.06
N ARG A 110 -14.58 14.13 -14.39
CA ARG A 110 -13.17 14.54 -14.29
C ARG A 110 -12.19 13.43 -14.66
N LYS A 111 -12.54 12.57 -15.61
CA LYS A 111 -11.65 11.45 -16.03
C LYS A 111 -10.24 11.93 -16.41
N ASP A 112 -10.17 13.05 -17.14
CA ASP A 112 -8.89 13.61 -17.62
C ASP A 112 -7.98 14.11 -16.48
N LEU A 113 -8.54 14.32 -15.29
CA LEU A 113 -7.83 14.81 -14.11
C LEU A 113 -7.54 13.71 -13.08
N LEU A 114 -7.84 12.45 -13.39
CA LEU A 114 -7.68 11.33 -12.47
C LEU A 114 -6.28 11.26 -11.85
N LEU A 115 -5.24 11.32 -12.67
CA LEU A 115 -3.86 11.28 -12.21
C LEU A 115 -3.47 12.51 -11.40
N THR A 116 -4.00 13.68 -11.79
CA THR A 116 -3.80 14.93 -11.05
C THR A 116 -4.46 14.85 -9.67
N ASP A 117 -5.71 14.38 -9.59
CA ASP A 117 -6.43 14.23 -8.32
C ASP A 117 -5.72 13.24 -7.37
N ILE A 118 -5.18 12.11 -7.90
CA ILE A 118 -4.36 11.16 -7.12
C ILE A 118 -3.09 11.83 -6.62
N HIS A 119 -2.38 12.52 -7.51
CA HIS A 119 -1.13 13.19 -7.19
C HIS A 119 -1.33 14.26 -6.10
N GLU A 120 -2.28 15.19 -6.29
CA GLU A 120 -2.55 16.26 -5.32
C GLU A 120 -2.92 15.69 -3.95
N THR A 121 -3.77 14.65 -3.91
CA THR A 121 -4.15 13.99 -2.65
C THR A 121 -2.95 13.38 -1.95
N LEU A 122 -2.07 12.68 -2.68
CA LEU A 122 -0.87 12.08 -2.09
C LEU A 122 0.11 13.15 -1.61
N VAL A 123 0.34 14.22 -2.37
CA VAL A 123 1.21 15.33 -1.95
C VAL A 123 0.71 15.97 -0.66
N ASP A 124 -0.60 16.14 -0.51
CA ASP A 124 -1.16 16.67 0.74
C ASP A 124 -0.97 15.70 1.91
N GLU A 125 -1.09 14.38 1.70
CA GLU A 125 -0.76 13.39 2.72
C GLU A 125 0.74 13.37 3.05
N PHE A 126 1.64 13.58 2.06
CA PHE A 126 3.08 13.73 2.30
C PHE A 126 3.39 14.95 3.18
N LYS A 127 2.77 16.10 2.93
CA LYS A 127 2.94 17.30 3.78
C LYS A 127 2.56 17.05 5.23
N VAL A 128 1.49 16.27 5.45
CA VAL A 128 1.03 15.92 6.79
C VAL A 128 1.94 14.88 7.45
N ALA A 129 2.39 13.88 6.68
CA ALA A 129 3.21 12.79 7.21
C ALA A 129 4.67 13.23 7.49
N PHE A 130 5.19 14.18 6.70
CA PHE A 130 6.56 14.67 6.78
C PHE A 130 6.60 16.19 6.92
N PRO A 131 6.16 16.75 8.05
CA PRO A 131 6.05 18.22 8.22
C PRO A 131 7.39 18.95 8.23
N ALA A 132 8.51 18.25 8.43
CA ALA A 132 9.85 18.81 8.33
C ALA A 132 10.32 18.99 6.88
N LEU A 133 9.64 18.39 5.90
CA LEU A 133 9.99 18.47 4.49
C LEU A 133 9.05 19.42 3.76
N SER A 134 9.61 20.19 2.81
CA SER A 134 8.83 21.08 1.96
C SER A 134 8.48 20.38 0.65
N PHE A 135 7.19 20.28 0.32
CA PHE A 135 6.69 19.75 -0.95
C PHE A 135 6.07 20.87 -1.77
N CYS A 136 6.59 21.09 -2.98
CA CYS A 136 6.11 22.12 -3.89
C CYS A 136 4.98 21.60 -4.78
N SER A 137 4.08 22.48 -5.22
CA SER A 137 2.93 22.14 -6.07
C SER A 137 3.28 21.61 -7.47
N GLY A 138 4.53 21.73 -7.89
CA GLY A 138 5.01 21.24 -9.19
C GLY A 138 5.88 19.96 -9.11
N GLU A 139 6.13 19.43 -7.90
CA GLU A 139 6.89 18.18 -7.74
C GLU A 139 6.04 16.99 -8.15
N THR A 140 6.64 16.05 -8.87
CA THR A 140 6.00 14.76 -9.19
C THR A 140 6.03 13.82 -7.99
N LEU A 141 5.19 12.78 -7.98
CA LEU A 141 5.10 11.82 -6.88
C LEU A 141 6.44 11.11 -6.63
N ASP A 142 7.15 10.74 -7.70
CA ASP A 142 8.47 10.12 -7.60
C ASP A 142 9.51 11.08 -6.96
N GLN A 143 9.45 12.38 -7.29
CA GLN A 143 10.30 13.38 -6.63
C GLN A 143 9.98 13.51 -5.14
N CYS A 144 8.70 13.46 -4.76
CA CYS A 144 8.31 13.46 -3.34
C CYS A 144 8.85 12.21 -2.61
N ILE A 145 8.73 11.02 -3.21
CA ILE A 145 9.25 9.76 -2.66
C ILE A 145 10.77 9.83 -2.51
N LEU A 146 11.49 10.26 -3.55
CA LEU A 146 12.95 10.40 -3.53
C LEU A 146 13.41 11.41 -2.47
N LYS A 147 12.69 12.52 -2.31
CA LYS A 147 12.98 13.51 -1.26
C LYS A 147 12.86 12.90 0.13
N VAL A 148 11.78 12.19 0.43
CA VAL A 148 11.62 11.49 1.71
C VAL A 148 12.77 10.51 1.91
N TYR A 149 13.07 9.69 0.90
CA TYR A 149 14.13 8.71 1.00
C TYR A 149 15.51 9.35 1.25
N SER A 150 15.84 10.45 0.54
CA SER A 150 17.12 11.14 0.71
C SER A 150 17.30 11.76 2.09
N GLU A 151 16.22 12.26 2.68
CA GLU A 151 16.28 12.96 3.98
C GLU A 151 16.13 12.02 5.19
N THR A 152 15.41 10.89 5.01
CA THR A 152 15.07 10.00 6.13
C THR A 152 15.69 8.60 6.03
N GLY A 153 16.12 8.18 4.83
CA GLY A 153 16.51 6.80 4.54
C GLY A 153 15.34 5.81 4.51
N GLU A 154 14.10 6.30 4.66
CA GLU A 154 12.90 5.44 4.73
C GLU A 154 12.46 4.99 3.33
N LYS A 155 12.30 3.69 3.16
CA LYS A 155 11.84 3.07 1.91
C LYS A 155 10.32 3.05 1.81
N PHE A 156 9.84 2.87 0.58
CA PHE A 156 8.42 2.79 0.27
C PHE A 156 8.04 1.41 -0.28
N VAL A 157 6.84 0.95 0.08
CA VAL A 157 6.13 -0.15 -0.57
C VAL A 157 4.89 0.44 -1.24
N ILE A 158 4.77 0.25 -2.55
CA ILE A 158 3.65 0.77 -3.33
C ILE A 158 2.75 -0.39 -3.72
N ILE A 159 1.47 -0.33 -3.35
CA ILE A 159 0.46 -1.33 -3.62
C ILE A 159 -0.61 -0.71 -4.52
N ILE A 160 -0.76 -1.24 -5.72
CA ILE A 160 -1.77 -0.77 -6.68
C ILE A 160 -2.76 -1.91 -6.94
N ASP A 161 -4.02 -1.70 -6.56
CA ASP A 161 -5.11 -2.64 -6.81
C ASP A 161 -5.96 -2.16 -8.01
N GLU A 162 -6.50 -3.12 -8.78
CA GLU A 162 -7.38 -2.89 -9.94
C GLU A 162 -6.76 -1.94 -10.99
N TYR A 163 -5.43 -2.03 -11.22
CA TYR A 163 -4.70 -1.16 -12.15
C TYR A 163 -5.18 -1.29 -13.60
N ASP A 164 -5.78 -2.41 -13.95
CA ASP A 164 -6.27 -2.72 -15.29
C ASP A 164 -7.49 -1.88 -15.70
N VAL A 165 -8.13 -1.17 -14.77
CA VAL A 165 -9.22 -0.24 -15.10
C VAL A 165 -8.76 0.88 -16.05
N LEU A 166 -7.51 1.29 -15.95
CA LEU A 166 -6.93 2.34 -16.81
C LEU A 166 -6.60 1.87 -18.24
N ILE A 167 -6.57 0.55 -18.46
CA ILE A 167 -6.20 -0.06 -19.74
C ILE A 167 -7.43 -0.50 -20.52
N ARG A 168 -8.54 -0.80 -19.82
CA ARG A 168 -9.78 -1.34 -20.43
C ARG A 168 -10.68 -0.26 -21.04
N GLU A 169 -10.44 1.02 -20.76
CA GLU A 169 -11.23 2.19 -21.14
C GLU A 169 -10.44 3.13 -22.06
#